data_4723bb3112f0fe202c7e491dbdd0e350
#
_entry.id   4723bb3112f0fe202c7e491dbdd0e350
#
_cell.length_a   1.000
_cell.length_b   1.000
_cell.length_c   1.000
_cell.angle_alpha   90.00
_cell.angle_beta   90.00
_cell.angle_gamma   90.00
#
_symmetry.space_group_name_H-M   'P 1'
#
loop_
_entity.id
_entity.type
_entity.pdbx_description
1 polymer ?
#
loop_
_entity_poly.entity_id
_entity_poly.type
_entity_poly.pdbx_seq_one_letter_code
_entity_poly.pdbx_strand_id
1 'polypeptide(L)'
;MPLFFQITLQEQPIAMQRPRLGKGHTYNPQAELKEAHGWFFKEAMMHARKNCTDKPLRVEFTFSFKRVPSNKKKYHTSTPDIDNCIKYYLDAMQGDGGIVYFNDSQVVELSAKKLYNVQPEVNITVFEV
;
A
#
# COMPACT_ATOMS: atom_id res chain seq x y z
N MET A 1 -20.41 4.62 3.34
CA MET A 1 -19.45 3.79 4.10
C MET A 1 -18.62 4.67 5.02
N PRO A 2 -18.55 4.33 6.31
CA PRO A 2 -17.74 5.14 7.23
C PRO A 2 -16.24 5.03 6.93
N LEU A 3 -15.56 6.15 6.95
CA LEU A 3 -14.10 6.20 6.86
C LEU A 3 -13.51 5.56 8.13
N PHE A 4 -12.64 4.58 7.94
CA PHE A 4 -11.94 3.94 9.04
C PHE A 4 -10.54 4.50 9.23
N PHE A 5 -9.77 4.63 8.14
CA PHE A 5 -8.37 5.01 8.21
C PHE A 5 -7.93 5.63 6.88
N GLN A 6 -7.06 6.63 6.96
CA GLN A 6 -6.51 7.28 5.77
C GLN A 6 -5.06 7.68 6.04
N ILE A 7 -4.21 7.50 5.02
CA ILE A 7 -2.81 7.88 5.11
C ILE A 7 -2.29 8.31 3.73
N THR A 8 -1.38 9.27 3.72
CA THR A 8 -0.61 9.65 2.54
C THR A 8 0.86 9.41 2.83
N LEU A 9 1.50 8.60 2.01
CA LEU A 9 2.93 8.32 2.09
C LEU A 9 3.64 9.13 1.02
N GLN A 10 4.62 9.94 1.41
CA GLN A 10 5.41 10.77 0.50
C GLN A 10 6.57 9.96 -0.07
N GLU A 11 6.27 9.14 -1.05
CA GLU A 11 7.25 8.23 -1.66
C GLU A 11 6.81 7.82 -3.06
N GLN A 12 7.78 7.39 -3.86
CA GLN A 12 7.48 6.72 -5.13
C GLN A 12 6.78 5.40 -4.81
N PRO A 13 5.64 5.08 -5.47
CA PRO A 13 4.94 3.82 -5.19
C PRO A 13 5.84 2.60 -5.37
N ILE A 14 5.69 1.65 -4.44
CA ILE A 14 6.48 0.43 -4.39
C ILE A 14 5.62 -0.74 -4.85
N ALA A 15 6.22 -1.65 -5.60
CA ALA A 15 5.56 -2.87 -6.07
C ALA A 15 6.13 -4.09 -5.37
N MET A 16 5.27 -5.08 -5.12
CA MET A 16 5.68 -6.37 -4.57
C MET A 16 6.70 -7.04 -5.50
N GLN A 17 7.80 -7.49 -4.94
CA GLN A 17 8.79 -8.30 -5.64
C GLN A 17 8.61 -9.76 -5.26
N ARG A 18 8.92 -10.65 -6.21
CA ARG A 18 8.89 -12.09 -5.94
C ARG A 18 10.05 -12.46 -5.00
N PRO A 19 9.85 -13.44 -4.11
CA PRO A 19 10.96 -13.99 -3.34
C PRO A 19 12.07 -14.50 -4.27
N ARG A 20 13.31 -14.36 -3.85
CA ARG A 20 14.49 -14.77 -4.62
C ARG A 20 15.11 -16.03 -4.02
N LEU A 21 15.71 -16.87 -4.89
CA LEU A 21 16.49 -18.01 -4.43
C LEU A 21 17.88 -17.53 -4.01
N GLY A 22 18.22 -17.72 -2.75
CA GLY A 22 19.59 -17.60 -2.26
C GLY A 22 20.25 -18.98 -2.26
N LYS A 23 21.37 -19.14 -1.57
CA LYS A 23 22.13 -20.39 -1.50
C LYS A 23 21.32 -21.49 -0.82
N GLY A 24 20.46 -22.19 -1.60
CA GLY A 24 19.63 -23.29 -1.12
C GLY A 24 18.39 -22.86 -0.35
N HIS A 25 18.00 -21.58 -0.36
CA HIS A 25 16.81 -21.09 0.31
C HIS A 25 16.16 -19.93 -0.46
N THR A 26 14.89 -19.67 -0.17
CA THR A 26 14.13 -18.56 -0.72
C THR A 26 14.12 -17.41 0.30
N TYR A 27 14.27 -16.18 -0.15
CA TYR A 27 14.20 -15.00 0.71
C TYR A 27 13.38 -13.89 0.05
N ASN A 28 12.78 -13.03 0.89
CA ASN A 28 12.04 -11.87 0.44
C ASN A 28 12.96 -10.64 0.44
N PRO A 29 13.29 -10.06 -0.75
CA PRO A 29 14.20 -8.92 -0.82
C PRO A 29 13.61 -7.62 -0.24
N GLN A 30 12.31 -7.58 0.06
CA GLN A 30 11.61 -6.39 0.58
C GLN A 30 11.21 -6.52 2.04
N ALA A 31 11.66 -7.56 2.76
CA ALA A 31 11.20 -7.81 4.13
C ALA A 31 11.42 -6.62 5.06
N GLU A 32 12.61 -6.04 5.05
CA GLU A 32 12.95 -4.90 5.91
C GLU A 32 12.16 -3.65 5.54
N LEU A 33 12.00 -3.38 4.24
CA LEU A 33 11.25 -2.23 3.76
C LEU A 33 9.78 -2.36 4.14
N LYS A 34 9.21 -3.54 3.99
CA LYS A 34 7.82 -3.80 4.34
C LYS A 34 7.59 -3.67 5.84
N GLU A 35 8.54 -4.11 6.65
CA GLU A 35 8.51 -3.94 8.10
C GLU A 35 8.52 -2.45 8.47
N ALA A 36 9.35 -1.65 7.81
CA ALA A 36 9.40 -0.21 8.03
C ALA A 36 8.05 0.45 7.72
N HIS A 37 7.39 0.07 6.61
CA HIS A 37 6.05 0.54 6.30
C HIS A 37 5.04 0.12 7.38
N GLY A 38 5.17 -1.09 7.89
CA GLY A 38 4.33 -1.57 9.00
C GLY A 38 4.40 -0.64 10.22
N TRP A 39 5.60 -0.17 10.55
CA TRP A 39 5.77 0.80 11.64
C TRP A 39 5.07 2.13 11.36
N PHE A 40 5.12 2.63 10.12
CA PHE A 40 4.37 3.83 9.73
C PHE A 40 2.87 3.64 9.91
N PHE A 41 2.34 2.50 9.50
CA PHE A 41 0.91 2.21 9.66
C PHE A 41 0.51 2.08 11.14
N LYS A 42 1.35 1.45 11.96
CA LYS A 42 1.12 1.36 13.40
C LYS A 42 1.04 2.73 14.04
N GLU A 43 1.99 3.59 13.72
CA GLU A 43 2.05 4.95 14.23
C GLU A 43 0.82 5.76 13.80
N ALA A 44 0.44 5.66 12.52
CA ALA A 44 -0.74 6.34 12.01
C ALA A 44 -2.02 5.86 12.70
N MET A 45 -2.15 4.56 12.94
CA MET A 45 -3.29 3.99 13.67
C MET A 45 -3.34 4.50 15.11
N MET A 46 -2.19 4.60 15.78
CA MET A 46 -2.10 5.16 17.12
C MET A 46 -2.55 6.62 17.16
N HIS A 47 -2.07 7.44 16.23
CA HIS A 47 -2.47 8.85 16.13
C HIS A 47 -3.95 9.00 15.85
N ALA A 48 -4.53 8.14 15.05
CA ALA A 48 -5.96 8.12 14.75
C ALA A 48 -6.79 7.51 15.87
N ARG A 49 -6.16 6.95 16.91
CA ARG A 49 -6.82 6.23 18.02
C ARG A 49 -7.69 5.09 17.49
N LYS A 50 -7.17 4.33 16.52
CA LYS A 50 -7.84 3.19 15.90
C LYS A 50 -7.13 1.90 16.29
N ASN A 51 -7.93 0.85 16.49
CA ASN A 51 -7.43 -0.50 16.69
C ASN A 51 -7.56 -1.30 15.41
N CYS A 52 -6.73 -2.33 15.28
CA CYS A 52 -6.83 -3.30 14.19
C CYS A 52 -8.28 -3.81 14.09
N THR A 53 -8.86 -3.80 12.89
CA THR A 53 -10.27 -4.15 12.71
C THR A 53 -10.43 -5.55 12.15
N ASP A 54 -11.55 -6.21 12.50
CA ASP A 54 -11.95 -7.50 11.94
C ASP A 54 -13.12 -7.36 10.94
N LYS A 55 -13.52 -6.15 10.61
CA LYS A 55 -14.67 -5.86 9.75
C LYS A 55 -14.33 -6.02 8.26
N PRO A 56 -15.36 -6.26 7.41
CA PRO A 56 -15.16 -6.17 5.96
C PRO A 56 -14.81 -4.74 5.57
N LEU A 57 -13.88 -4.60 4.62
CA LEU A 57 -13.32 -3.30 4.26
C LEU A 57 -13.39 -3.02 2.77
N ARG A 58 -13.49 -1.73 2.44
CA ARG A 58 -13.21 -1.19 1.13
C ARG A 58 -11.90 -0.40 1.20
N VAL A 59 -11.00 -0.63 0.25
CA VAL A 59 -9.72 0.10 0.19
C VAL A 59 -9.62 0.82 -1.15
N GLU A 60 -9.19 2.08 -1.09
CA GLU A 60 -8.92 2.90 -2.27
C GLU A 60 -7.46 3.32 -2.28
N PHE A 61 -6.80 3.12 -3.42
CA PHE A 61 -5.43 3.56 -3.63
C PHE A 61 -5.35 4.60 -4.73
N THR A 62 -4.49 5.60 -4.54
CA THR A 62 -3.99 6.44 -5.62
C THR A 62 -2.48 6.40 -5.57
N PHE A 63 -1.88 5.82 -6.61
CA PHE A 63 -0.43 5.72 -6.77
C PHE A 63 0.02 6.84 -7.70
N SER A 64 0.73 7.83 -7.15
CA SER A 64 1.23 8.97 -7.92
C SER A 64 2.73 8.81 -8.13
N PHE A 65 3.11 8.67 -9.40
CA PHE A 65 4.51 8.53 -9.81
C PHE A 65 5.07 9.88 -10.20
N LYS A 66 6.33 10.12 -9.87
CA LYS A 66 6.97 11.38 -10.20
C LYS A 66 6.99 11.63 -11.71
N ARG A 67 6.50 12.80 -12.10
CA ARG A 67 6.50 13.23 -13.51
C ARG A 67 7.86 13.77 -13.89
N VAL A 68 8.39 13.34 -15.04
CA VAL A 68 9.52 14.01 -15.66
C VAL A 68 9.00 15.17 -16.50
N PRO A 69 9.77 16.30 -16.67
CA PRO A 69 9.25 17.50 -17.33
C PRO A 69 8.72 17.29 -18.74
N SER A 70 9.30 16.35 -19.50
CA SER A 70 8.88 16.04 -20.87
C SER A 70 7.61 15.22 -20.96
N ASN A 71 7.13 14.64 -19.86
CA ASN A 71 5.97 13.76 -19.84
C ASN A 71 4.70 14.56 -19.54
N LYS A 72 3.77 14.57 -20.49
CA LYS A 72 2.48 15.28 -20.37
C LYS A 72 1.30 14.34 -20.05
N LYS A 73 1.55 13.06 -19.87
CA LYS A 73 0.49 12.08 -19.64
C LYS A 73 -0.12 12.23 -18.24
N LYS A 74 -1.41 11.94 -18.14
CA LYS A 74 -2.11 11.90 -16.84
C LYS A 74 -1.89 10.57 -16.13
N TYR A 75 -1.98 9.45 -16.87
CA TYR A 75 -1.93 8.12 -16.30
C TYR A 75 -0.57 7.47 -16.52
N HIS A 76 -0.10 6.77 -15.50
CA HIS A 76 1.15 6.02 -15.53
C HIS A 76 0.89 4.64 -16.14
N THR A 77 1.34 4.43 -17.37
CA THR A 77 1.08 3.20 -18.13
C THR A 77 2.32 2.31 -18.28
N SER A 78 3.36 2.58 -17.51
CA SER A 78 4.60 1.79 -17.49
C SER A 78 4.64 0.90 -16.24
N THR A 79 5.68 0.06 -16.13
CA THR A 79 5.91 -0.68 -14.88
C THR A 79 6.20 0.29 -13.74
N PRO A 80 5.90 -0.08 -12.49
CA PRO A 80 5.35 -1.36 -12.05
C PRO A 80 3.85 -1.50 -12.33
N ASP A 81 3.38 -2.75 -12.36
CA ASP A 81 1.96 -3.05 -12.57
C ASP A 81 1.15 -2.69 -11.32
N ILE A 82 -0.09 -2.26 -11.55
CA ILE A 82 -0.96 -1.79 -10.47
C ILE A 82 -1.24 -2.86 -9.43
N ASP A 83 -1.44 -4.11 -9.84
CA ASP A 83 -1.71 -5.22 -8.92
C ASP A 83 -0.55 -5.49 -7.98
N ASN A 84 0.68 -5.36 -8.44
CA ASN A 84 1.88 -5.52 -7.61
C ASN A 84 2.03 -4.39 -6.60
N CYS A 85 1.64 -3.17 -6.96
CA CYS A 85 1.61 -2.05 -6.03
C CYS A 85 0.56 -2.29 -4.93
N ILE A 86 -0.65 -2.67 -5.33
CA ILE A 86 -1.74 -2.98 -4.39
C ILE A 86 -1.29 -4.05 -3.40
N LYS A 87 -0.72 -5.13 -3.89
CA LYS A 87 -0.30 -6.26 -3.05
C LYS A 87 0.73 -5.83 -2.01
N TYR A 88 1.70 -5.02 -2.40
CA TYR A 88 2.74 -4.55 -1.49
C TYR A 88 2.11 -3.82 -0.28
N TYR A 89 1.25 -2.84 -0.54
CA TYR A 89 0.67 -2.02 0.53
C TYR A 89 -0.38 -2.76 1.34
N LEU A 90 -1.14 -3.66 0.72
CA LEU A 90 -2.07 -4.52 1.47
C LEU A 90 -1.32 -5.42 2.45
N ASP A 91 -0.20 -6.02 2.02
CA ASP A 91 0.63 -6.84 2.91
C ASP A 91 1.24 -6.02 4.04
N ALA A 92 1.71 -4.81 3.74
CA ALA A 92 2.32 -3.94 4.75
C ALA A 92 1.30 -3.47 5.79
N MET A 93 0.05 -3.19 5.38
CA MET A 93 -1.03 -2.82 6.30
C MET A 93 -1.48 -3.99 7.17
N GLN A 94 -1.36 -5.21 6.69
CA GLN A 94 -1.63 -6.40 7.49
C GLN A 94 -0.51 -6.64 8.49
N GLY A 95 0.73 -6.61 8.02
CA GLY A 95 1.92 -6.90 8.83
C GLY A 95 1.84 -8.30 9.45
N ASP A 96 2.64 -8.51 10.49
CA ASP A 96 2.63 -9.74 11.26
C ASP A 96 1.64 -9.58 12.43
N GLY A 97 0.54 -10.34 12.37
CA GLY A 97 -0.46 -10.36 13.44
C GLY A 97 -1.52 -9.26 13.40
N GLY A 98 -1.51 -8.42 12.37
CA GLY A 98 -2.52 -7.39 12.17
C GLY A 98 -2.08 -6.00 12.62
N ILE A 99 -2.18 -5.03 11.72
CA ILE A 99 -1.89 -3.61 12.00
C ILE A 99 -3.15 -2.78 11.75
N VAL A 100 -3.56 -2.62 10.49
CA VAL A 100 -4.81 -1.94 10.13
C VAL A 100 -5.96 -2.95 10.16
N TYR A 101 -5.71 -4.16 9.69
CA TYR A 101 -6.63 -5.29 9.70
C TYR A 101 -5.85 -6.59 9.94
N PHE A 102 -6.56 -7.66 10.31
CA PHE A 102 -5.93 -8.93 10.65
C PHE A 102 -5.52 -9.73 9.43
N ASN A 103 -6.29 -9.63 8.34
CA ASN A 103 -6.02 -10.38 7.12
C ASN A 103 -6.54 -9.59 5.91
N ASP A 104 -5.77 -9.55 4.82
CA ASP A 104 -6.17 -8.85 3.61
C ASP A 104 -7.40 -9.47 2.93
N SER A 105 -7.81 -10.69 3.33
CA SER A 105 -9.07 -11.27 2.91
C SER A 105 -10.29 -10.49 3.39
N GLN A 106 -10.13 -9.59 4.36
CA GLN A 106 -11.19 -8.69 4.81
C GLN A 106 -11.52 -7.61 3.77
N VAL A 107 -10.62 -7.36 2.82
CA VAL A 107 -10.84 -6.38 1.75
C VAL A 107 -11.79 -6.99 0.72
N VAL A 108 -13.03 -6.49 0.72
CA VAL A 108 -14.10 -7.02 -0.15
C VAL A 108 -14.41 -6.09 -1.31
N GLU A 109 -13.98 -4.84 -1.25
CA GLU A 109 -14.07 -3.86 -2.34
C GLU A 109 -12.75 -3.14 -2.48
N LEU A 110 -12.34 -2.89 -3.71
CA LEU A 110 -11.03 -2.32 -4.00
C LEU A 110 -11.10 -1.43 -5.23
N SER A 111 -10.51 -0.24 -5.13
CA SER A 111 -10.26 0.58 -6.32
C SER A 111 -8.86 1.15 -6.25
N ALA A 112 -8.25 1.36 -7.42
CA ALA A 112 -6.90 1.87 -7.50
C ALA A 112 -6.67 2.56 -8.84
N LYS A 113 -5.77 3.55 -8.84
CA LYS A 113 -5.34 4.20 -10.08
C LYS A 113 -3.88 4.61 -9.97
N LYS A 114 -3.23 4.66 -11.13
CA LYS A 114 -1.83 5.08 -11.30
C LYS A 114 -1.80 6.37 -12.08
N LEU A 115 -1.29 7.42 -11.45
CA LEU A 115 -1.22 8.76 -12.03
C LEU A 115 0.23 9.24 -12.05
N TYR A 116 0.49 10.25 -12.89
CA TYR A 116 1.71 11.06 -12.75
C TYR A 116 1.41 12.30 -11.91
N ASN A 117 2.36 12.73 -11.11
CA ASN A 117 2.26 13.94 -10.31
C ASN A 117 3.63 14.59 -10.17
N VAL A 118 3.66 15.85 -9.79
CA VAL A 118 4.91 16.60 -9.54
C VAL A 118 5.69 15.92 -8.41
N GLN A 119 5.00 15.57 -7.33
CA GLN A 119 5.59 14.83 -6.21
C GLN A 119 5.03 13.40 -6.17
N PRO A 120 5.89 12.39 -5.99
CA PRO A 120 5.41 11.02 -5.84
C PRO A 120 4.72 10.86 -4.49
N GLU A 121 3.62 10.11 -4.47
CA GLU A 121 2.93 9.79 -3.23
C GLU A 121 2.02 8.58 -3.39
N VAL A 122 1.67 7.97 -2.27
CA VAL A 122 0.69 6.90 -2.19
C VAL A 122 -0.41 7.33 -1.24
N ASN A 123 -1.63 7.45 -1.75
CA ASN A 123 -2.81 7.75 -0.94
C ASN A 123 -3.59 6.47 -0.71
N ILE A 124 -3.87 6.16 0.55
CA ILE A 124 -4.61 4.97 0.95
C ILE A 124 -5.78 5.40 1.82
N THR A 125 -6.97 5.00 1.43
CA THR A 125 -8.19 5.26 2.20
C THR A 125 -8.90 3.94 2.46
N VAL A 126 -9.22 3.68 3.73
CA VAL A 126 -9.88 2.44 4.17
C VAL A 126 -11.22 2.78 4.76
N PHE A 127 -12.26 2.14 4.27
CA PHE A 127 -13.64 2.31 4.74
C PHE A 127 -14.16 1.00 5.33
N GLU A 128 -15.00 1.09 6.34
CA GLU A 128 -15.79 -0.05 6.79
C GLU A 128 -17.00 -0.21 5.85
N VAL A 129 -17.22 -1.42 5.40
CA VAL A 129 -18.36 -1.72 4.51
C VAL A 129 -19.65 -1.92 5.31
#